data_d6cd949a0a3499cc14b6b131d5c6043c
#
_entry.id   d6cd949a0a3499cc14b6b131d5c6043c
#
_cell.length_a   1.000
_cell.length_b   1.000
_cell.length_c   1.000
_cell.angle_alpha   90.00
_cell.angle_beta   90.00
_cell.angle_gamma   90.00
#
_symmetry.space_group_name_H-M   'P 1'
#
loop_
_entity.id
_entity.type
_entity.pdbx_description
1 polymer ?
#
loop_
_entity_poly.entity_id
_entity_poly.type
_entity_poly.pdbx_seq_one_letter_code
_entity_poly.pdbx_strand_id
1 'polypeptide(L)'
;MEKIIYVGSAYLAPVEYYTKLFAYDKVYVERYDNYVKQTYRNRCVIAAADGPLALTIPTEKSDSNKCLMKDVRISDHGNWRHIHWHALVAAYKHSPFFDYYADDFRVFYEKKYPFLWDFNQELCSLICRLIDIEPQMEGTAGYRTEFAAGEDDFREVIHPKRDYRVADTAFILSLIHISEPTRLRCIS
;
A
#
# COMPACT_ATOMS: atom_id res chain seq x y z
N MET A 1 -6.61 21.79 15.83
CA MET A 1 -5.22 21.32 15.75
C MET A 1 -5.11 20.47 14.50
N GLU A 2 -4.16 20.76 13.66
CA GLU A 2 -3.87 19.96 12.46
C GLU A 2 -3.43 18.56 12.89
N LYS A 3 -4.05 17.52 12.32
CA LYS A 3 -3.71 16.12 12.61
C LYS A 3 -2.66 15.65 11.61
N ILE A 4 -1.51 15.27 12.10
CA ILE A 4 -0.38 14.84 11.29
C ILE A 4 -0.10 13.36 11.55
N ILE A 5 0.16 12.59 10.48
CA ILE A 5 0.52 11.18 10.59
C ILE A 5 1.81 10.88 9.84
N TYR A 6 2.61 9.98 10.40
CA TYR A 6 3.78 9.39 9.78
C TYR A 6 3.50 7.93 9.42
N VAL A 7 3.63 7.58 8.15
CA VAL A 7 3.37 6.24 7.62
C VAL A 7 4.57 5.70 6.84
N GLY A 8 4.69 4.38 6.76
CA GLY A 8 5.69 3.76 5.89
C GLY A 8 5.25 3.79 4.42
N SER A 9 6.21 3.73 3.49
CA SER A 9 5.89 3.50 2.08
C SER A 9 5.32 2.10 1.89
N ALA A 10 4.28 1.94 1.04
CA ALA A 10 3.60 0.67 0.86
C ALA A 10 3.23 0.39 -0.60
N TYR A 11 3.45 -0.87 -1.01
CA TYR A 11 3.01 -1.42 -2.28
C TYR A 11 1.58 -1.95 -2.16
N LEU A 12 0.62 -1.39 -2.92
CA LEU A 12 -0.81 -1.74 -2.83
C LEU A 12 -1.24 -1.92 -1.37
N ALA A 13 -1.17 -0.82 -0.63
CA ALA A 13 -1.39 -0.79 0.82
C ALA A 13 -2.76 -1.39 1.22
N PRO A 14 -2.91 -1.90 2.46
CA PRO A 14 -4.20 -2.35 2.96
C PRO A 14 -5.18 -1.18 3.12
N VAL A 15 -6.47 -1.49 3.22
CA VAL A 15 -7.55 -0.49 3.39
C VAL A 15 -7.29 0.44 4.59
N GLU A 16 -6.79 -0.12 5.68
CA GLU A 16 -6.38 0.63 6.88
C GLU A 16 -5.47 1.83 6.55
N TYR A 17 -4.52 1.65 5.66
CA TYR A 17 -3.61 2.71 5.22
C TYR A 17 -4.37 3.88 4.59
N TYR A 18 -5.27 3.62 3.65
CA TYR A 18 -6.04 4.67 2.96
C TYR A 18 -7.03 5.38 3.89
N THR A 19 -7.57 4.68 4.89
CA THR A 19 -8.40 5.35 5.91
C THR A 19 -7.62 6.38 6.72
N LYS A 20 -6.33 6.13 6.97
CA LYS A 20 -5.45 7.12 7.61
C LYS A 20 -5.14 8.28 6.68
N LEU A 21 -4.85 8.01 5.40
CA LEU A 21 -4.64 9.07 4.41
C LEU A 21 -5.85 10.01 4.32
N PHE A 22 -7.06 9.48 4.48
CA PHE A 22 -8.30 10.26 4.46
C PHE A 22 -8.55 11.03 5.76
N ALA A 23 -8.17 10.47 6.92
CA ALA A 23 -8.54 11.01 8.23
C ALA A 23 -7.61 12.10 8.77
N TYR A 24 -6.42 12.26 8.19
CA TYR A 24 -5.39 13.20 8.65
C TYR A 24 -5.23 14.36 7.68
N ASP A 25 -5.00 15.54 8.23
CA ASP A 25 -4.84 16.77 7.46
C ASP A 25 -3.50 16.76 6.68
N LYS A 26 -2.46 16.16 7.28
CA LYS A 26 -1.14 16.03 6.65
C LYS A 26 -0.54 14.66 6.87
N VAL A 27 0.04 14.09 5.82
CA VAL A 27 0.64 12.76 5.81
C VAL A 27 2.11 12.84 5.42
N TYR A 28 2.98 12.39 6.31
CA TYR A 28 4.40 12.21 6.00
C TYR A 28 4.68 10.75 5.71
N VAL A 29 5.14 10.47 4.50
CA VAL A 29 5.57 9.11 4.12
C VAL A 29 7.05 8.97 4.38
N GLU A 30 7.43 8.01 5.21
CA GLU A 30 8.81 7.80 5.65
C GLU A 30 9.69 7.23 4.53
N ARG A 31 10.79 7.91 4.24
CA ARG A 31 11.74 7.53 3.19
C ARG A 31 13.17 7.29 3.71
N TYR A 32 13.44 7.62 4.98
CA TYR A 32 14.74 7.46 5.62
C TYR A 32 14.79 6.32 6.63
N ASP A 33 13.72 5.52 6.75
CA ASP A 33 13.77 4.29 7.53
C ASP A 33 14.59 3.20 6.83
N ASN A 34 15.04 2.23 7.61
CA ASN A 34 15.70 1.06 7.06
C ASN A 34 14.68 0.16 6.38
N TYR A 35 14.96 -0.21 5.14
CA TYR A 35 14.13 -1.14 4.40
C TYR A 35 14.08 -2.52 5.06
N VAL A 36 12.88 -3.00 5.31
CA VAL A 36 12.62 -4.34 5.87
C VAL A 36 11.86 -5.16 4.82
N LYS A 37 12.43 -6.31 4.46
CA LYS A 37 11.83 -7.26 3.51
C LYS A 37 10.56 -7.89 4.09
N GLN A 38 9.66 -8.31 3.20
CA GLN A 38 8.40 -8.99 3.58
C GLN A 38 7.47 -8.15 4.45
N THR A 39 7.54 -6.84 4.29
CA THR A 39 6.58 -5.87 4.83
C THR A 39 5.75 -5.30 3.70
N TYR A 40 4.76 -4.48 4.00
CA TYR A 40 3.99 -3.77 2.98
C TYR A 40 4.83 -2.87 2.07
N ARG A 41 6.09 -2.57 2.43
CA ARG A 41 7.00 -1.78 1.58
C ARG A 41 7.22 -2.39 0.20
N ASN A 42 7.33 -3.73 0.11
CA ASN A 42 7.52 -4.42 -1.17
C ASN A 42 6.57 -5.59 -1.40
N ARG A 43 5.58 -5.80 -0.53
CA ARG A 43 4.64 -6.93 -0.60
C ARG A 43 3.23 -6.46 -0.35
N CYS A 44 2.31 -6.92 -1.18
CA CYS A 44 0.87 -6.86 -0.91
C CYS A 44 0.27 -8.26 -0.86
N VAL A 45 -0.96 -8.34 -0.39
CA VAL A 45 -1.77 -9.56 -0.41
C VAL A 45 -3.07 -9.26 -1.12
N ILE A 46 -3.38 -10.01 -2.17
CA ILE A 46 -4.62 -9.89 -2.91
C ILE A 46 -5.54 -11.08 -2.65
N ALA A 47 -6.83 -10.91 -2.84
CA ALA A 47 -7.81 -12.00 -2.77
C ALA A 47 -7.88 -12.70 -4.13
N ALA A 48 -7.22 -13.86 -4.23
CA ALA A 48 -7.29 -14.72 -5.41
C ALA A 48 -8.38 -15.81 -5.22
N ALA A 49 -8.69 -16.55 -6.29
CA ALA A 49 -9.73 -17.58 -6.27
C ALA A 49 -9.47 -18.68 -5.22
N ASP A 50 -8.21 -19.05 -5.04
CA ASP A 50 -7.79 -20.08 -4.08
C ASP A 50 -7.45 -19.54 -2.69
N GLY A 51 -7.68 -18.24 -2.43
CA GLY A 51 -7.39 -17.58 -1.17
C GLY A 51 -6.36 -16.44 -1.27
N PRO A 52 -5.79 -16.01 -0.16
CA PRO A 52 -4.84 -14.90 -0.14
C PRO A 52 -3.57 -15.19 -0.94
N LEU A 53 -3.26 -14.34 -1.91
CA LEU A 53 -2.05 -14.43 -2.74
C LEU A 53 -1.12 -13.26 -2.43
N ALA A 54 0.11 -13.57 -2.01
CA ALA A 54 1.13 -12.55 -1.76
C ALA A 54 1.91 -12.23 -3.03
N LEU A 55 1.93 -10.96 -3.40
CA LEU A 55 2.72 -10.41 -4.50
C LEU A 55 3.89 -9.63 -3.93
N THR A 56 5.11 -10.01 -4.29
CA THR A 56 6.33 -9.40 -3.74
C THR A 56 7.20 -8.84 -4.85
N ILE A 57 7.48 -7.54 -4.80
CA ILE A 57 8.39 -6.87 -5.71
C ILE A 57 9.83 -7.28 -5.34
N PRO A 58 10.61 -7.85 -6.27
CA PRO A 58 12.00 -8.17 -6.01
C PRO A 58 12.85 -6.90 -5.93
N THR A 59 13.75 -6.85 -4.96
CA THR A 59 14.67 -5.73 -4.77
C THR A 59 16.11 -6.21 -4.98
N GLU A 60 16.96 -5.32 -5.48
CA GLU A 60 18.39 -5.58 -5.57
C GLU A 60 18.99 -5.77 -4.16
N LYS A 61 20.06 -6.55 -4.09
CA LYS A 61 20.81 -6.66 -2.85
C LYS A 61 21.60 -5.38 -2.65
N SER A 62 21.43 -4.74 -1.49
CA SER A 62 22.29 -3.64 -1.08
C SER A 62 23.63 -4.19 -0.58
N ASP A 63 24.72 -3.51 -0.91
CA ASP A 63 26.06 -3.82 -0.41
C ASP A 63 26.18 -3.59 1.11
N SER A 64 25.27 -2.81 1.69
CA SER A 64 25.18 -2.56 3.13
C SER A 64 24.02 -3.33 3.76
N ASN A 65 24.20 -3.77 5.02
CA ASN A 65 23.13 -4.41 5.78
C ASN A 65 21.94 -3.48 6.09
N LYS A 66 22.09 -2.18 5.84
CA LYS A 66 21.07 -1.15 6.07
C LYS A 66 20.93 -0.31 4.80
N CYS A 67 19.82 -0.46 4.10
CA CYS A 67 19.44 0.33 2.94
C CYS A 67 18.27 1.22 3.33
N LEU A 68 18.35 2.52 3.07
CA LEU A 68 17.22 3.42 3.30
C LEU A 68 16.13 3.17 2.26
N MET A 69 14.86 3.35 2.65
CA MET A 69 13.72 3.09 1.77
C MET A 69 13.82 3.86 0.44
N LYS A 70 14.31 5.09 0.47
CA LYS A 70 14.51 5.94 -0.72
C LYS A 70 15.53 5.38 -1.73
N ASP A 71 16.47 4.56 -1.26
CA ASP A 71 17.59 4.04 -2.06
C ASP A 71 17.37 2.59 -2.53
N VAL A 72 16.24 1.98 -2.16
CA VAL A 72 15.89 0.61 -2.54
C VAL A 72 15.61 0.53 -4.03
N ARG A 73 16.44 -0.24 -4.76
CA ARG A 73 16.26 -0.47 -6.19
C ARG A 73 15.39 -1.68 -6.45
N ILE A 74 14.51 -1.55 -7.45
CA ILE A 74 13.72 -2.68 -7.95
C ILE A 74 14.60 -3.53 -8.86
N SER A 75 14.58 -4.84 -8.63
CA SER A 75 15.24 -5.81 -9.53
C SER A 75 14.31 -6.21 -10.67
N ASP A 76 14.84 -6.35 -11.88
CA ASP A 76 14.10 -6.89 -13.03
C ASP A 76 14.09 -8.42 -13.06
N HIS A 77 14.63 -9.08 -12.03
CA HIS A 77 14.69 -10.53 -11.97
C HIS A 77 13.30 -11.16 -11.87
N GLY A 78 13.10 -12.27 -12.60
CA GLY A 78 11.90 -13.11 -12.46
C GLY A 78 10.62 -12.59 -13.13
N ASN A 79 10.72 -11.61 -14.04
CA ASN A 79 9.57 -11.06 -14.79
C ASN A 79 8.34 -10.72 -13.91
N TRP A 80 8.63 -10.21 -12.70
CA TRP A 80 7.64 -9.99 -11.65
C TRP A 80 6.48 -9.06 -12.10
N ARG A 81 6.75 -8.08 -12.98
CA ARG A 81 5.72 -7.16 -13.48
C ARG A 81 4.62 -7.91 -14.20
N HIS A 82 4.99 -8.79 -15.10
CA HIS A 82 4.06 -9.65 -15.84
C HIS A 82 3.29 -10.57 -14.89
N ILE A 83 3.98 -11.21 -13.95
CA ILE A 83 3.36 -12.11 -12.95
C ILE A 83 2.33 -11.35 -12.11
N HIS A 84 2.70 -10.18 -11.57
CA HIS A 84 1.79 -9.38 -10.74
C HIS A 84 0.59 -8.88 -11.54
N TRP A 85 0.81 -8.38 -12.77
CA TRP A 85 -0.28 -7.93 -13.61
C TRP A 85 -1.27 -9.05 -13.90
N HIS A 86 -0.79 -10.21 -14.32
CA HIS A 86 -1.66 -11.37 -14.59
C HIS A 86 -2.35 -11.88 -13.33
N ALA A 87 -1.72 -11.83 -12.16
CA ALA A 87 -2.36 -12.18 -10.90
C ALA A 87 -3.52 -11.21 -10.57
N LEU A 88 -3.33 -9.90 -10.76
CA LEU A 88 -4.38 -8.89 -10.57
C LEU A 88 -5.54 -9.11 -11.56
N VAL A 89 -5.24 -9.32 -12.85
CA VAL A 89 -6.26 -9.63 -13.86
C VAL A 89 -7.02 -10.89 -13.50
N ALA A 90 -6.34 -11.98 -13.14
CA ALA A 90 -6.98 -13.24 -12.78
C ALA A 90 -7.88 -13.11 -11.54
N ALA A 91 -7.45 -12.31 -10.55
CA ALA A 91 -8.23 -12.10 -9.32
C ALA A 91 -9.46 -11.21 -9.53
N TYR A 92 -9.36 -10.16 -10.36
CA TYR A 92 -10.34 -9.08 -10.38
C TYR A 92 -11.05 -8.86 -11.70
N LYS A 93 -10.70 -9.57 -12.79
CA LYS A 93 -11.32 -9.41 -14.13
C LYS A 93 -12.87 -9.49 -14.12
N HIS A 94 -13.43 -10.27 -13.22
CA HIS A 94 -14.88 -10.44 -13.10
C HIS A 94 -15.54 -9.51 -12.08
N SER A 95 -14.75 -8.64 -11.43
CA SER A 95 -15.32 -7.63 -10.53
C SER A 95 -15.91 -6.47 -11.35
N PRO A 96 -16.97 -5.82 -10.82
CA PRO A 96 -17.55 -4.65 -11.46
C PRO A 96 -16.50 -3.57 -11.72
N PHE A 97 -16.56 -2.94 -12.88
CA PHE A 97 -15.69 -1.83 -13.29
C PHE A 97 -14.21 -2.15 -13.44
N PHE A 98 -13.76 -3.41 -13.35
CA PHE A 98 -12.35 -3.75 -13.52
C PHE A 98 -11.78 -3.22 -14.84
N ASP A 99 -12.51 -3.43 -15.95
CA ASP A 99 -12.08 -2.99 -17.28
C ASP A 99 -11.90 -1.46 -17.36
N TYR A 100 -12.66 -0.71 -16.55
CA TYR A 100 -12.54 0.75 -16.48
C TYR A 100 -11.24 1.20 -15.80
N TYR A 101 -10.78 0.46 -14.78
CA TYR A 101 -9.58 0.82 -14.01
C TYR A 101 -8.31 0.08 -14.49
N ALA A 102 -8.45 -0.99 -15.27
CA ALA A 102 -7.36 -1.88 -15.65
C ALA A 102 -6.21 -1.15 -16.36
N ASP A 103 -6.53 -0.25 -17.29
CA ASP A 103 -5.51 0.48 -18.06
C ASP A 103 -4.68 1.43 -17.18
N ASP A 104 -5.28 2.07 -16.17
CA ASP A 104 -4.57 2.93 -15.22
C ASP A 104 -3.52 2.15 -14.43
N PHE A 105 -3.85 0.93 -13.99
CA PHE A 105 -2.91 0.07 -13.27
C PHE A 105 -1.87 -0.57 -14.17
N ARG A 106 -2.25 -0.95 -15.39
CA ARG A 106 -1.39 -1.64 -16.36
C ARG A 106 -0.11 -0.88 -16.65
N VAL A 107 -0.19 0.43 -16.79
CA VAL A 107 0.96 1.33 -17.04
C VAL A 107 2.08 1.12 -16.02
N PHE A 108 1.74 0.86 -14.74
CA PHE A 108 2.72 0.63 -13.68
C PHE A 108 3.51 -0.67 -13.84
N TYR A 109 2.94 -1.67 -14.50
CA TYR A 109 3.58 -2.96 -14.75
C TYR A 109 4.28 -3.02 -16.11
N GLU A 110 4.01 -2.08 -17.00
CA GLU A 110 4.73 -1.92 -18.27
C GLU A 110 5.95 -1.00 -18.15
N LYS A 111 5.80 0.10 -17.38
CA LYS A 111 6.89 1.05 -17.12
C LYS A 111 7.92 0.47 -16.15
N LYS A 112 9.19 0.77 -16.39
CA LYS A 112 10.28 0.44 -15.47
C LYS A 112 10.50 1.55 -14.45
N TYR A 113 10.52 1.18 -13.20
CA TYR A 113 10.86 2.07 -12.08
C TYR A 113 12.19 1.64 -11.47
N PRO A 114 13.18 2.52 -11.37
CA PRO A 114 14.45 2.19 -10.76
C PRO A 114 14.36 2.05 -9.24
N PHE A 115 13.51 2.86 -8.59
CA PHE A 115 13.37 2.89 -7.13
C PHE A 115 11.98 2.44 -6.67
N LEU A 116 11.98 1.65 -5.59
CA LEU A 116 10.75 1.14 -4.98
C LEU A 116 9.90 2.26 -4.37
N TRP A 117 10.56 3.28 -3.83
CA TRP A 117 9.90 4.47 -3.30
C TRP A 117 9.03 5.14 -4.36
N ASP A 118 9.59 5.49 -5.51
CA ASP A 118 8.88 6.22 -6.56
C ASP A 118 7.69 5.41 -7.09
N PHE A 119 7.90 4.11 -7.32
CA PHE A 119 6.84 3.19 -7.73
C PHE A 119 5.68 3.18 -6.75
N ASN A 120 5.96 3.04 -5.45
CA ASN A 120 4.94 3.01 -4.41
C ASN A 120 4.17 4.33 -4.30
N GLN A 121 4.88 5.49 -4.39
CA GLN A 121 4.24 6.79 -4.27
C GLN A 121 3.34 7.09 -5.47
N GLU A 122 3.80 6.85 -6.70
CA GLU A 122 2.98 7.03 -7.89
C GLU A 122 1.74 6.12 -7.87
N LEU A 123 1.90 4.84 -7.48
CA LEU A 123 0.79 3.90 -7.37
C LEU A 123 -0.20 4.27 -6.26
N CYS A 124 0.30 4.73 -5.10
CA CYS A 124 -0.53 5.24 -4.01
C CYS A 124 -1.35 6.46 -4.47
N SER A 125 -0.72 7.39 -5.18
CA SER A 125 -1.38 8.57 -5.74
C SER A 125 -2.47 8.22 -6.76
N LEU A 126 -2.23 7.19 -7.60
CA LEU A 126 -3.26 6.64 -8.48
C LEU A 126 -4.46 6.15 -7.67
N ILE A 127 -4.21 5.28 -6.66
CA ILE A 127 -5.30 4.70 -5.88
C ILE A 127 -6.09 5.79 -5.15
N CYS A 128 -5.41 6.77 -4.53
CA CYS A 128 -6.08 7.89 -3.87
C CYS A 128 -7.02 8.63 -4.84
N ARG A 129 -6.57 8.91 -6.07
CA ARG A 129 -7.40 9.53 -7.10
C ARG A 129 -8.61 8.67 -7.48
N LEU A 130 -8.42 7.33 -7.60
CA LEU A 130 -9.49 6.42 -7.99
C LEU A 130 -10.56 6.21 -6.89
N ILE A 131 -10.20 6.41 -5.63
CA ILE A 131 -11.14 6.36 -4.49
C ILE A 131 -11.59 7.75 -4.03
N ASP A 132 -11.29 8.78 -4.81
CA ASP A 132 -11.73 10.18 -4.59
C ASP A 132 -11.27 10.77 -3.24
N ILE A 133 -9.98 10.54 -2.90
CA ILE A 133 -9.33 11.19 -1.76
C ILE A 133 -8.11 11.99 -2.23
N GLU A 134 -7.90 13.16 -1.63
CA GLU A 134 -6.78 14.05 -1.97
C GLU A 134 -5.92 14.35 -0.72
N PRO A 135 -5.19 13.36 -0.18
CA PRO A 135 -4.37 13.57 0.99
C PRO A 135 -3.17 14.50 0.69
N GLN A 136 -2.85 15.38 1.64
CA GLN A 136 -1.63 16.17 1.56
C GLN A 136 -0.43 15.29 1.95
N MET A 137 0.18 14.62 0.96
CA MET A 137 1.30 13.70 1.18
C MET A 137 2.64 14.34 0.85
N GLU A 138 3.59 14.21 1.78
CA GLU A 138 4.98 14.61 1.58
C GLU A 138 5.94 13.49 2.03
N GLY A 139 7.07 13.34 1.35
CA GLY A 139 8.16 12.50 1.84
C GLY A 139 8.89 13.17 3.01
N THR A 140 9.24 12.41 4.05
CA THR A 140 10.03 12.95 5.17
C THR A 140 11.37 13.52 4.67
N ALA A 141 11.85 14.57 5.33
CA ALA A 141 13.18 15.16 5.06
C ALA A 141 14.31 14.44 5.84
N GLY A 142 13.95 13.63 6.85
CA GLY A 142 14.86 12.85 7.68
C GLY A 142 14.08 11.95 8.63
N TYR A 143 14.74 10.95 9.19
CA TYR A 143 14.13 10.05 10.17
C TYR A 143 13.94 10.76 11.51
N ARG A 144 12.70 10.75 12.02
CA ARG A 144 12.35 11.32 13.33
C ARG A 144 11.99 10.21 14.31
N THR A 145 12.37 10.40 15.58
CA THR A 145 12.05 9.48 16.68
C THR A 145 11.13 10.13 17.72
N GLU A 146 11.00 11.45 17.70
CA GLU A 146 10.16 12.21 18.60
C GLU A 146 9.06 12.92 17.85
N PHE A 147 7.85 12.86 18.38
CA PHE A 147 6.64 13.42 17.79
C PHE A 147 5.97 14.36 18.77
N ALA A 148 5.42 15.45 18.26
CA ALA A 148 4.70 16.43 19.06
C ALA A 148 3.25 15.96 19.33
N ALA A 149 2.57 16.65 20.24
CA ALA A 149 1.15 16.42 20.48
C ALA A 149 0.34 16.70 19.21
N GLY A 150 -0.40 15.69 18.71
CA GLY A 150 -1.15 15.74 17.45
C GLY A 150 -0.42 15.16 16.25
N GLU A 151 0.79 14.66 16.45
CA GLU A 151 1.53 13.86 15.46
C GLU A 151 1.46 12.39 15.85
N ASP A 152 1.02 11.52 14.95
CA ASP A 152 0.88 10.08 15.18
C ASP A 152 1.88 9.28 14.34
N ASP A 153 2.57 8.32 14.95
CA ASP A 153 3.53 7.43 14.26
C ASP A 153 2.89 6.08 13.94
N PHE A 154 2.58 5.86 12.66
CA PHE A 154 2.02 4.61 12.13
C PHE A 154 3.00 3.84 11.24
N ARG A 155 4.28 4.20 11.20
CA ARG A 155 5.29 3.56 10.33
C ARG A 155 5.44 2.07 10.58
N GLU A 156 5.25 1.63 11.84
CA GLU A 156 5.35 0.23 12.26
C GLU A 156 4.01 -0.35 12.73
N VAL A 157 2.96 0.47 12.86
CA VAL A 157 1.62 0.03 13.26
C VAL A 157 0.98 -0.77 12.13
N ILE A 158 0.98 -0.22 10.91
CA ILE A 158 0.45 -0.88 9.71
C ILE A 158 1.49 -1.88 9.18
N HIS A 159 1.40 -3.12 9.66
CA HIS A 159 2.39 -4.15 9.39
C HIS A 159 1.74 -5.52 9.18
N PRO A 160 2.14 -6.35 8.16
CA PRO A 160 1.47 -7.60 7.81
C PRO A 160 1.51 -8.69 8.91
N LYS A 161 2.38 -8.53 9.91
CA LYS A 161 2.50 -9.46 11.04
C LYS A 161 1.81 -8.95 12.31
N ARG A 162 1.20 -7.77 12.28
CA ARG A 162 0.46 -7.23 13.42
C ARG A 162 -1.03 -7.37 13.17
N ASP A 163 -1.77 -7.73 14.20
CA ASP A 163 -3.23 -7.69 14.14
C ASP A 163 -3.65 -6.22 14.25
N TYR A 164 -4.27 -5.69 13.19
CA TYR A 164 -4.77 -4.31 13.17
C TYR A 164 -5.75 -4.02 14.29
N ARG A 165 -6.53 -5.02 14.76
CA ARG A 165 -7.49 -4.87 15.87
C ARG A 165 -6.83 -4.48 17.18
N VAL A 166 -5.57 -4.84 17.35
CA VAL A 166 -4.77 -4.55 18.54
C VAL A 166 -3.87 -3.34 18.31
N ALA A 167 -3.29 -3.25 17.11
CA ALA A 167 -2.32 -2.22 16.76
C ALA A 167 -2.98 -0.87 16.46
N ASP A 168 -4.18 -0.88 15.87
CA ASP A 168 -4.96 0.31 15.56
C ASP A 168 -6.42 0.14 16.01
N THR A 169 -6.68 0.42 17.27
CA THR A 169 -8.02 0.28 17.87
C THR A 169 -9.04 1.26 17.31
N ALA A 170 -8.62 2.31 16.62
CA ALA A 170 -9.50 3.27 15.95
C ALA A 170 -9.96 2.77 14.57
N PHE A 171 -9.26 1.78 14.00
CA PHE A 171 -9.65 1.19 12.73
C PHE A 171 -10.57 -0.01 12.95
N ILE A 172 -11.81 0.11 12.49
CA ILE A 172 -12.81 -0.96 12.54
C ILE A 172 -13.17 -1.36 11.12
N LEU A 173 -12.72 -2.55 10.70
CA LEU A 173 -13.15 -3.14 9.44
C LEU A 173 -14.48 -3.88 9.67
N SER A 174 -15.59 -3.24 9.29
CA SER A 174 -16.90 -3.86 9.35
C SER A 174 -17.16 -4.68 8.09
N LEU A 175 -17.03 -5.99 8.18
CA LEU A 175 -17.37 -6.91 7.10
C LEU A 175 -18.88 -6.96 6.82
N ILE A 176 -19.73 -6.56 7.77
CA ILE A 176 -21.18 -6.51 7.62
C ILE A 176 -21.55 -5.53 6.51
N HIS A 177 -21.00 -4.33 6.50
CA HIS A 177 -21.26 -3.33 5.47
C HIS A 177 -20.71 -3.68 4.09
N ILE A 178 -19.72 -4.57 4.03
CA ILE A 178 -19.14 -5.05 2.77
C ILE A 178 -19.94 -6.25 2.22
N SER A 179 -20.48 -7.10 3.08
CA SER A 179 -21.15 -8.36 2.69
C SER A 179 -22.67 -8.25 2.51
N GLU A 180 -23.34 -7.34 3.19
CA GLU A 180 -24.80 -7.19 3.09
C GLU A 180 -25.32 -6.90 1.67
N PRO A 181 -24.74 -6.01 0.87
CA PRO A 181 -25.20 -5.77 -0.49
C PRO A 181 -25.08 -7.01 -1.40
N THR A 182 -24.14 -7.89 -1.09
CA THR A 182 -23.90 -9.11 -1.87
C THR A 182 -24.89 -10.23 -1.48
N ARG A 183 -25.26 -10.33 -0.22
CA ARG A 183 -26.26 -11.30 0.28
C ARG A 183 -27.68 -11.03 -0.26
N LEU A 184 -28.07 -9.77 -0.34
CA LEU A 184 -29.39 -9.39 -0.88
C LEU A 184 -29.54 -9.68 -2.39
N ARG A 185 -28.45 -9.77 -3.14
CA ARG A 185 -28.46 -10.14 -4.57
C ARG A 185 -28.50 -11.64 -4.83
N CYS A 186 -28.17 -12.47 -3.85
CA CYS A 186 -28.21 -13.93 -3.95
C CYS A 186 -29.55 -14.54 -3.56
N ILE A 187 -30.54 -13.73 -3.12
CA ILE A 187 -31.85 -14.20 -2.63
C ILE A 187 -33.01 -13.75 -3.55
N SER A 188 -32.70 -13.10 -4.67
CA SER A 188 -33.70 -12.70 -5.68
C SER A 188 -33.54 -13.47 -6.98
#